data_e5fe25f1554443ecb171c15323c9fd30
#
_entry.id   e5fe25f1554443ecb171c15323c9fd30
#
_cell.length_a   1.000
_cell.length_b   1.000
_cell.length_c   1.000
_cell.angle_alpha   90.00
_cell.angle_beta   90.00
_cell.angle_gamma   90.00
#
_symmetry.space_group_name_H-M   'P 1'
#
loop_
_entity.id
_entity.type
_entity.pdbx_description
1 polymer ?
#
loop_
_entity_poly.entity_id
_entity_poly.type
_entity_poly.pdbx_seq_one_letter_code
_entity_poly.pdbx_strand_id
1 'polypeptide(L)'
;IQNSDATSGTAAGQITNAFTGEGLEGVTLEVRQHWNNTSQGDVVSTITTSTTGEYAVHLPLGNYTVLAKKEGFIESHINIIVQEGTTAQQNGAITPIISGDDFRIILTWSTNPRDLDSHVQGTTAANQTFHTFYSDKSASFDGVEVCNLDVDDTTSYGPETITLKADGSSPYYYYIHRYAGSGSLATSEAQVRIYQGSALIGTFNVPSDGDTNLD
;
A
#
# COMPACT_ATOMS: atom_id res chain seq x y z
N ILE A 1 13.77 -14.90 -38.52
CA ILE A 1 13.26 -14.20 -37.33
C ILE A 1 12.31 -15.19 -36.69
N GLN A 2 12.78 -15.94 -35.66
CA GLN A 2 11.87 -16.73 -34.85
C GLN A 2 11.08 -15.77 -33.96
N ASN A 3 9.77 -15.63 -34.23
CA ASN A 3 8.83 -15.20 -33.20
C ASN A 3 8.83 -16.32 -32.15
N SER A 4 9.51 -16.14 -31.05
CA SER A 4 9.20 -16.91 -29.87
C SER A 4 7.91 -16.31 -29.31
N ASP A 5 6.76 -16.94 -29.57
CA ASP A 5 5.53 -16.64 -28.84
C ASP A 5 5.78 -17.06 -27.38
N ALA A 6 6.40 -16.19 -26.61
CA ALA A 6 6.56 -16.42 -25.18
C ALA A 6 5.17 -16.55 -24.56
N THR A 7 4.91 -17.68 -23.93
CA THR A 7 3.62 -17.99 -23.29
C THR A 7 3.66 -17.75 -21.77
N SER A 8 4.83 -17.39 -21.24
CA SER A 8 5.08 -17.22 -19.81
C SER A 8 6.14 -16.16 -19.55
N GLY A 9 6.20 -15.70 -18.31
CA GLY A 9 7.18 -14.75 -17.80
C GLY A 9 7.30 -14.82 -16.29
N THR A 10 8.06 -13.89 -15.71
CA THR A 10 8.27 -13.82 -14.26
C THR A 10 7.77 -12.48 -13.73
N ALA A 11 6.87 -12.51 -12.75
CA ALA A 11 6.59 -11.34 -11.92
C ALA A 11 7.49 -11.36 -10.68
N ALA A 12 8.10 -10.23 -10.36
CA ALA A 12 8.99 -10.08 -9.21
C ALA A 12 8.70 -8.77 -8.47
N GLY A 13 8.83 -8.80 -7.16
CA GLY A 13 8.59 -7.64 -6.31
C GLY A 13 9.04 -7.88 -4.88
N GLN A 14 8.62 -6.99 -4.00
CA GLN A 14 8.92 -7.03 -2.58
C GLN A 14 7.62 -6.83 -1.77
N ILE A 15 7.49 -7.56 -0.68
CA ILE A 15 6.46 -7.34 0.33
C ILE A 15 7.11 -6.68 1.53
N THR A 16 6.57 -5.54 1.93
CA THR A 16 7.07 -4.75 3.05
C THR A 16 6.11 -4.74 4.23
N ASN A 17 6.65 -4.44 5.40
CA ASN A 17 5.88 -4.09 6.57
C ASN A 17 5.37 -2.66 6.42
N ALA A 18 4.06 -2.47 6.34
CA ALA A 18 3.46 -1.15 6.18
C ALA A 18 3.71 -0.21 7.37
N PHE A 19 4.17 -0.73 8.51
CA PHE A 19 4.47 0.08 9.70
C PHE A 19 5.95 0.52 9.78
N THR A 20 6.88 -0.24 9.18
CA THR A 20 8.32 0.08 9.26
C THR A 20 8.93 0.39 7.89
N GLY A 21 8.24 0.07 6.78
CA GLY A 21 8.77 0.15 5.42
C GLY A 21 9.76 -0.95 5.06
N GLU A 22 10.16 -1.80 6.01
CA GLU A 22 11.16 -2.84 5.79
C GLU A 22 10.58 -4.06 5.08
N GLY A 23 11.42 -4.75 4.30
CA GLY A 23 11.05 -6.01 3.66
C GLY A 23 10.69 -7.09 4.67
N LEU A 24 9.63 -7.86 4.40
CA LEU A 24 9.12 -8.90 5.29
C LEU A 24 9.50 -10.29 4.81
N GLU A 25 10.31 -10.97 5.61
CA GLU A 25 10.63 -12.38 5.45
C GLU A 25 9.44 -13.29 5.76
N GLY A 26 9.32 -14.38 5.02
CA GLY A 26 8.42 -15.48 5.35
C GLY A 26 6.94 -15.16 5.15
N VAL A 27 6.59 -14.19 4.30
CA VAL A 27 5.21 -13.96 3.89
C VAL A 27 4.81 -15.03 2.89
N THR A 28 3.74 -15.77 3.17
CA THR A 28 3.15 -16.71 2.22
C THR A 28 2.32 -15.94 1.20
N LEU A 29 2.60 -16.17 -0.09
CA LEU A 29 1.96 -15.54 -1.23
C LEU A 29 1.18 -16.59 -2.02
N GLU A 30 -0.15 -16.52 -1.96
CA GLU A 30 -1.04 -17.36 -2.77
C GLU A 30 -1.46 -16.59 -4.03
N VAL A 31 -1.11 -17.12 -5.19
CA VAL A 31 -1.39 -16.50 -6.49
C VAL A 31 -2.63 -17.11 -7.11
N ARG A 32 -3.56 -16.26 -7.58
CA ARG A 32 -4.78 -16.65 -8.30
C ARG A 32 -4.88 -15.88 -9.61
N GLN A 33 -5.52 -16.49 -10.63
CA GLN A 33 -5.78 -15.80 -11.89
C GLN A 33 -6.76 -14.65 -11.71
N HIS A 34 -6.63 -13.64 -12.55
CA HIS A 34 -7.42 -12.41 -12.62
C HIS A 34 -7.11 -11.41 -11.49
N TRP A 35 -7.42 -10.14 -11.73
CA TRP A 35 -7.30 -9.10 -10.74
C TRP A 35 -8.46 -9.11 -9.75
N ASN A 36 -8.16 -8.67 -8.51
CA ASN A 36 -9.11 -8.59 -7.39
C ASN A 36 -9.78 -9.94 -7.06
N ASN A 37 -9.11 -11.02 -7.38
CA ASN A 37 -9.59 -12.36 -7.14
C ASN A 37 -8.95 -12.97 -5.89
N THR A 38 -9.55 -12.74 -4.73
CA THR A 38 -9.01 -13.19 -3.44
C THR A 38 -9.50 -14.59 -3.02
N SER A 39 -10.52 -15.12 -3.66
CA SER A 39 -11.20 -16.35 -3.18
C SER A 39 -11.69 -17.31 -4.26
N GLN A 40 -11.80 -16.88 -5.52
CA GLN A 40 -12.38 -17.73 -6.59
C GLN A 40 -11.32 -18.52 -7.35
N GLY A 41 -11.67 -19.74 -7.75
CA GLY A 41 -10.79 -20.62 -8.50
C GLY A 41 -9.61 -21.15 -7.67
N ASP A 42 -8.72 -21.87 -8.35
CA ASP A 42 -7.57 -22.51 -7.71
C ASP A 42 -6.43 -21.53 -7.45
N VAL A 43 -5.65 -21.79 -6.41
CA VAL A 43 -4.33 -21.19 -6.21
C VAL A 43 -3.40 -21.80 -7.25
N VAL A 44 -2.91 -20.97 -8.19
CA VAL A 44 -2.04 -21.40 -9.28
C VAL A 44 -0.58 -21.49 -8.88
N SER A 45 -0.19 -20.79 -7.81
CA SER A 45 1.14 -20.86 -7.23
C SER A 45 1.12 -20.43 -5.76
N THR A 46 2.00 -21.00 -4.96
CA THR A 46 2.27 -20.56 -3.59
C THR A 46 3.77 -20.42 -3.42
N ILE A 47 4.22 -19.25 -3.02
CA ILE A 47 5.62 -18.93 -2.78
C ILE A 47 5.77 -18.20 -1.44
N THR A 48 7.01 -18.05 -0.98
CA THR A 48 7.33 -17.36 0.27
C THR A 48 8.40 -16.32 0.03
N THR A 49 8.28 -15.16 0.68
CA THR A 49 9.26 -14.08 0.54
C THR A 49 10.59 -14.42 1.21
N SER A 50 11.67 -13.89 0.63
CA SER A 50 13.05 -13.98 1.15
C SER A 50 13.24 -13.19 2.45
N THR A 51 14.43 -13.23 3.01
CA THR A 51 14.84 -12.42 4.20
C THR A 51 14.73 -10.92 3.98
N THR A 52 14.76 -10.46 2.74
CA THR A 52 14.58 -9.05 2.35
C THR A 52 13.17 -8.75 1.86
N GLY A 53 12.23 -9.69 2.01
CA GLY A 53 10.85 -9.52 1.54
C GLY A 53 10.64 -9.73 0.05
N GLU A 54 11.69 -10.05 -0.71
CA GLU A 54 11.63 -10.23 -2.16
C GLU A 54 10.95 -11.54 -2.55
N TYR A 55 10.26 -11.52 -3.68
CA TYR A 55 9.67 -12.71 -4.31
C TYR A 55 9.81 -12.66 -5.83
N ALA A 56 9.75 -13.84 -6.44
CA ALA A 56 9.63 -14.00 -7.89
C ALA A 56 8.76 -15.22 -8.18
N VAL A 57 7.84 -15.09 -9.13
CA VAL A 57 6.96 -16.18 -9.56
C VAL A 57 6.90 -16.26 -11.08
N HIS A 58 7.11 -17.46 -11.61
CA HIS A 58 7.03 -17.73 -13.05
C HIS A 58 5.65 -18.29 -13.40
N LEU A 59 4.92 -17.63 -14.30
CA LEU A 59 3.53 -17.93 -14.63
C LEU A 59 3.25 -17.68 -16.12
N PRO A 60 2.17 -18.22 -16.69
CA PRO A 60 1.64 -17.79 -17.98
C PRO A 60 1.41 -16.27 -18.02
N LEU A 61 1.47 -15.67 -19.21
CA LEU A 61 1.20 -14.25 -19.36
C LEU A 61 -0.23 -13.94 -18.92
N GLY A 62 -0.40 -12.86 -18.16
CA GLY A 62 -1.72 -12.48 -17.67
C GLY A 62 -1.72 -11.64 -16.41
N ASN A 63 -2.92 -11.45 -15.90
CA ASN A 63 -3.21 -10.68 -14.69
C ASN A 63 -3.51 -11.64 -13.55
N TYR A 64 -2.94 -11.37 -12.38
CA TYR A 64 -3.08 -12.22 -11.20
C TYR A 64 -3.32 -11.38 -9.95
N THR A 65 -3.93 -12.00 -8.95
CA THR A 65 -4.00 -11.49 -7.59
C THR A 65 -3.11 -12.33 -6.70
N VAL A 66 -2.29 -11.67 -5.90
CA VAL A 66 -1.43 -12.30 -4.88
C VAL A 66 -1.99 -11.97 -3.52
N LEU A 67 -2.40 -12.99 -2.77
CA LEU A 67 -2.86 -12.88 -1.40
C LEU A 67 -1.69 -13.11 -0.47
N ALA A 68 -1.34 -12.11 0.31
CA ALA A 68 -0.20 -12.11 1.22
C ALA A 68 -0.65 -12.41 2.65
N LYS A 69 -0.06 -13.44 3.26
CA LYS A 69 -0.42 -13.95 4.58
C LYS A 69 0.82 -14.11 5.45
N LYS A 70 0.76 -13.59 6.67
CA LYS A 70 1.78 -13.79 7.70
C LYS A 70 1.14 -13.71 9.08
N GLU A 71 1.55 -14.60 10.00
CA GLU A 71 1.10 -14.56 11.39
C GLU A 71 1.44 -13.20 12.04
N GLY A 72 0.48 -12.61 12.75
CA GLY A 72 0.60 -11.30 13.35
C GLY A 72 0.35 -10.11 12.39
N PHE A 73 0.00 -10.39 11.13
CA PHE A 73 -0.32 -9.38 10.12
C PHE A 73 -1.73 -9.55 9.59
N ILE A 74 -2.31 -8.46 9.12
CA ILE A 74 -3.60 -8.48 8.43
C ILE A 74 -3.37 -9.00 7.01
N GLU A 75 -4.14 -10.01 6.60
CA GLU A 75 -4.12 -10.52 5.24
C GLU A 75 -4.47 -9.41 4.24
N SER A 76 -3.70 -9.30 3.18
CA SER A 76 -3.89 -8.28 2.16
C SER A 76 -3.62 -8.87 0.77
N HIS A 77 -4.05 -8.16 -0.28
CA HIS A 77 -3.78 -8.61 -1.64
C HIS A 77 -3.22 -7.47 -2.49
N ILE A 78 -2.44 -7.87 -3.50
CA ILE A 78 -1.94 -7.01 -4.58
C ILE A 78 -2.30 -7.62 -5.91
N ASN A 79 -2.50 -6.79 -6.91
CA ASN A 79 -2.63 -7.22 -8.30
C ASN A 79 -1.28 -7.16 -8.99
N ILE A 80 -0.94 -8.20 -9.72
CA ILE A 80 0.31 -8.29 -10.48
C ILE A 80 0.05 -8.60 -11.94
N ILE A 81 0.99 -8.21 -12.79
CA ILE A 81 1.00 -8.53 -14.21
C ILE A 81 2.21 -9.41 -14.51
N VAL A 82 2.00 -10.45 -15.31
CA VAL A 82 3.07 -11.27 -15.88
C VAL A 82 3.15 -10.98 -17.36
N GLN A 83 4.28 -10.44 -17.78
CA GLN A 83 4.63 -10.18 -19.18
C GLN A 83 5.83 -11.02 -19.60
N GLU A 84 6.16 -11.04 -20.88
CA GLU A 84 7.36 -11.72 -21.39
C GLU A 84 8.62 -11.19 -20.68
N GLY A 85 9.49 -12.10 -20.28
CA GLY A 85 10.69 -11.79 -19.49
C GLY A 85 10.36 -11.61 -18.01
N THR A 86 10.93 -10.58 -17.39
CA THR A 86 10.71 -10.26 -15.97
C THR A 86 9.97 -8.93 -15.81
N THR A 87 8.79 -8.98 -15.24
CA THR A 87 8.04 -7.81 -14.80
C THR A 87 8.41 -7.55 -13.35
N ALA A 88 9.32 -6.61 -13.14
CA ALA A 88 9.83 -6.24 -11.82
C ALA A 88 8.89 -5.26 -11.09
N GLN A 89 9.21 -5.02 -9.81
CA GLN A 89 8.58 -4.00 -8.97
C GLN A 89 7.06 -4.18 -8.78
N GLN A 90 6.62 -5.41 -8.76
CA GLN A 90 5.26 -5.78 -8.38
C GLN A 90 5.16 -5.82 -6.85
N ASN A 91 5.32 -4.65 -6.22
CA ASN A 91 5.48 -4.52 -4.77
C ASN A 91 4.14 -4.51 -4.04
N GLY A 92 4.18 -4.86 -2.76
CA GLY A 92 3.05 -4.80 -1.87
C GLY A 92 3.46 -4.57 -0.42
N ALA A 93 2.49 -4.19 0.40
CA ALA A 93 2.69 -4.02 1.82
C ALA A 93 1.57 -4.70 2.61
N ILE A 94 1.93 -5.31 3.74
CA ILE A 94 0.98 -5.83 4.73
C ILE A 94 1.22 -5.17 6.08
N THR A 95 0.14 -4.92 6.82
CA THR A 95 0.20 -4.23 8.11
C THR A 95 0.12 -5.20 9.27
N PRO A 96 0.96 -5.02 10.32
CA PRO A 96 0.76 -5.78 11.56
C PRO A 96 -0.63 -5.52 12.13
N ILE A 97 -1.18 -6.52 12.81
CA ILE A 97 -2.41 -6.37 13.58
C ILE A 97 -2.14 -5.33 14.68
N ILE A 98 -2.94 -4.27 14.71
CA ILE A 98 -2.91 -3.27 15.77
C ILE A 98 -4.02 -3.57 16.79
N SER A 99 -3.73 -3.25 18.05
CA SER A 99 -4.73 -3.40 19.13
C SER A 99 -5.53 -2.10 19.27
N GLY A 100 -6.79 -2.21 19.69
CA GLY A 100 -7.64 -1.06 19.97
C GLY A 100 -8.37 -0.54 18.74
N ASP A 101 -8.81 0.71 18.83
CA ASP A 101 -9.64 1.39 17.84
C ASP A 101 -8.84 2.38 16.96
N ASP A 102 -7.52 2.36 17.04
CA ASP A 102 -6.65 3.22 16.24
C ASP A 102 -6.84 2.95 14.75
N PHE A 103 -6.73 4.01 13.96
CA PHE A 103 -6.79 3.92 12.51
C PHE A 103 -5.38 3.83 11.94
N ARG A 104 -5.22 3.00 10.91
CA ARG A 104 -4.04 2.97 10.06
C ARG A 104 -4.44 3.24 8.63
N ILE A 105 -3.82 4.25 8.03
CA ILE A 105 -4.04 4.68 6.66
C ILE A 105 -2.78 4.33 5.89
N ILE A 106 -2.91 3.51 4.84
CA ILE A 106 -1.79 3.02 4.03
C ILE A 106 -2.02 3.47 2.60
N LEU A 107 -1.09 4.27 2.08
CA LEU A 107 -1.03 4.70 0.69
C LEU A 107 0.01 3.85 -0.05
N THR A 108 -0.38 3.29 -1.19
CA THR A 108 0.52 2.65 -2.15
C THR A 108 0.23 3.18 -3.54
N TRP A 109 1.24 3.20 -4.42
CA TRP A 109 1.10 3.68 -5.80
C TRP A 109 2.05 2.94 -6.73
N SER A 110 2.11 3.32 -8.02
CA SER A 110 3.00 2.71 -9.02
C SER A 110 4.36 3.45 -9.09
N THR A 111 5.11 3.25 -10.17
CA THR A 111 6.41 3.87 -10.40
C THR A 111 6.36 5.41 -10.45
N ASN A 112 5.27 5.97 -10.95
CA ASN A 112 5.12 7.42 -11.16
C ASN A 112 3.76 7.92 -10.64
N PRO A 113 3.75 9.05 -9.95
CA PRO A 113 4.89 9.89 -9.51
C PRO A 113 5.85 9.15 -8.58
N ARG A 114 7.10 9.62 -8.51
CA ARG A 114 8.09 9.02 -7.61
C ARG A 114 7.70 9.17 -6.14
N ASP A 115 7.02 10.26 -5.82
CA ASP A 115 6.82 10.72 -4.45
C ASP A 115 5.40 11.27 -4.28
N LEU A 116 4.61 10.58 -3.47
CA LEU A 116 3.27 10.95 -3.06
C LEU A 116 3.22 11.05 -1.55
N ASP A 117 2.83 12.22 -1.03
CA ASP A 117 2.72 12.46 0.40
C ASP A 117 1.29 12.23 0.91
N SER A 118 1.21 11.56 2.03
CA SER A 118 0.00 11.43 2.86
C SER A 118 -0.12 12.60 3.82
N HIS A 119 -1.28 13.20 3.88
CA HIS A 119 -1.62 14.28 4.81
C HIS A 119 -2.86 13.92 5.63
N VAL A 120 -2.80 14.14 6.94
CA VAL A 120 -3.97 14.06 7.83
C VAL A 120 -4.12 15.36 8.59
N GLN A 121 -5.30 15.93 8.55
CA GLN A 121 -5.68 17.11 9.33
C GLN A 121 -6.88 16.79 10.22
N GLY A 122 -6.91 17.38 11.41
CA GLY A 122 -8.03 17.21 12.31
C GLY A 122 -7.98 18.13 13.51
N THR A 123 -9.02 17.99 14.33
CA THR A 123 -9.14 18.69 15.62
C THR A 123 -9.53 17.66 16.67
N THR A 124 -8.84 17.62 17.78
CA THR A 124 -9.15 16.74 18.92
C THR A 124 -10.38 17.20 19.70
N ALA A 125 -10.90 16.34 20.57
CA ALA A 125 -11.97 16.67 21.51
C ALA A 125 -11.62 17.88 22.41
N ALA A 126 -10.34 18.09 22.69
CA ALA A 126 -9.83 19.24 23.43
C ALA A 126 -9.64 20.50 22.57
N ASN A 127 -10.16 20.49 21.33
CA ASN A 127 -10.12 21.60 20.38
C ASN A 127 -8.69 21.98 19.92
N GLN A 128 -7.77 21.00 19.90
CA GLN A 128 -6.40 21.13 19.43
C GLN A 128 -6.33 20.68 17.98
N THR A 129 -5.89 21.57 17.08
CA THR A 129 -5.77 21.28 15.64
C THR A 129 -4.39 20.73 15.32
N PHE A 130 -4.33 19.83 14.34
CA PHE A 130 -3.06 19.29 13.84
C PHE A 130 -3.09 19.07 12.32
N HIS A 131 -1.89 18.96 11.75
CA HIS A 131 -1.66 18.58 10.38
C HIS A 131 -0.40 17.72 10.33
N THR A 132 -0.56 16.42 10.14
CA THR A 132 0.53 15.44 10.05
C THR A 132 0.84 15.16 8.59
N PHE A 133 2.12 15.29 8.20
CA PHE A 133 2.65 15.10 6.85
C PHE A 133 4.19 15.03 6.92
N TYR A 134 4.90 14.89 5.78
CA TYR A 134 6.35 14.69 5.72
C TYR A 134 7.19 15.70 6.54
N SER A 135 6.74 16.96 6.63
CA SER A 135 7.48 18.01 7.34
C SER A 135 7.09 18.14 8.83
N ASP A 136 5.93 17.63 9.22
CA ASP A 136 5.47 17.56 10.62
C ASP A 136 4.87 16.18 10.86
N LYS A 137 5.77 15.23 11.11
CA LYS A 137 5.43 13.79 11.09
C LYS A 137 4.61 13.32 12.27
N SER A 138 4.52 14.09 13.36
CA SER A 138 3.86 13.62 14.57
C SER A 138 3.12 14.76 15.28
N ALA A 139 1.89 14.51 15.63
CA ALA A 139 1.08 15.40 16.46
C ALA A 139 0.85 14.78 17.82
N SER A 140 1.28 15.50 18.89
CA SER A 140 1.11 15.05 20.26
C SER A 140 0.64 16.22 21.13
N PHE A 141 -0.30 15.96 22.02
CA PHE A 141 -0.83 16.93 22.97
C PHE A 141 -0.82 16.34 24.38
N ASP A 142 -0.32 17.11 25.34
CA ASP A 142 -0.20 16.68 26.74
C ASP A 142 0.52 15.33 26.91
N GLY A 143 1.51 15.05 26.04
CA GLY A 143 2.26 13.80 26.04
C GLY A 143 1.54 12.60 25.42
N VAL A 144 0.37 12.81 24.83
CA VAL A 144 -0.38 11.78 24.09
C VAL A 144 -0.22 12.01 22.60
N GLU A 145 0.31 11.02 21.90
CA GLU A 145 0.38 11.04 20.44
C GLU A 145 -1.01 10.83 19.84
N VAL A 146 -1.40 11.70 18.92
CA VAL A 146 -2.71 11.70 18.26
C VAL A 146 -2.60 11.21 16.82
N CYS A 147 -1.53 11.59 16.13
CA CYS A 147 -1.30 11.19 14.75
C CYS A 147 0.19 11.08 14.49
N ASN A 148 0.59 10.08 13.70
CA ASN A 148 1.99 9.87 13.32
C ASN A 148 2.10 9.38 11.88
N LEU A 149 3.00 9.97 11.10
CA LEU A 149 3.46 9.44 9.82
C LEU A 149 4.55 8.40 10.11
N ASP A 150 4.17 7.14 10.14
CA ASP A 150 5.03 6.02 10.52
C ASP A 150 6.07 5.70 9.45
N VAL A 151 5.66 5.77 8.18
CA VAL A 151 6.49 5.55 7.00
C VAL A 151 6.26 6.68 6.01
N ASP A 152 7.36 7.27 5.55
CA ASP A 152 7.45 8.32 4.54
C ASP A 152 8.34 7.81 3.41
N ASP A 153 7.73 7.34 2.32
CA ASP A 153 8.43 6.76 1.17
C ASP A 153 8.56 7.79 0.04
N THR A 154 9.79 8.11 -0.31
CA THR A 154 10.15 9.08 -1.36
C THR A 154 10.65 8.41 -2.66
N THR A 155 10.48 7.08 -2.80
CA THR A 155 11.19 6.28 -3.81
C THR A 155 10.31 5.50 -4.78
N SER A 156 9.02 5.78 -4.84
CA SER A 156 7.98 5.08 -5.60
C SER A 156 7.43 3.84 -4.91
N TYR A 157 6.22 3.45 -5.29
CA TYR A 157 5.42 2.31 -4.82
C TYR A 157 4.87 2.45 -3.39
N GLY A 158 5.49 3.25 -2.50
CA GLY A 158 5.17 3.27 -1.09
C GLY A 158 5.65 2.00 -0.35
N PRO A 159 5.07 1.69 0.81
CA PRO A 159 3.93 2.38 1.39
C PRO A 159 4.28 3.71 2.05
N GLU A 160 3.35 4.66 2.07
CA GLU A 160 3.26 5.64 3.13
C GLU A 160 2.20 5.23 4.14
N THR A 161 2.50 5.41 5.41
CA THR A 161 1.61 4.92 6.46
C THR A 161 1.44 5.95 7.55
N ILE A 162 0.18 6.25 7.88
CA ILE A 162 -0.19 7.09 9.01
C ILE A 162 -0.98 6.27 10.03
N THR A 163 -0.62 6.40 11.31
CA THR A 163 -1.43 5.96 12.44
C THR A 163 -2.15 7.16 13.05
N LEU A 164 -3.47 7.07 13.18
CA LEU A 164 -4.33 8.11 13.75
C LEU A 164 -5.11 7.54 14.93
N LYS A 165 -4.99 8.17 16.09
CA LYS A 165 -5.79 7.89 17.29
C LYS A 165 -6.98 8.86 17.33
N ALA A 166 -8.03 8.52 16.56
CA ALA A 166 -9.23 9.35 16.48
C ALA A 166 -10.04 9.28 17.77
N ASP A 167 -10.34 10.42 18.34
CA ASP A 167 -11.19 10.55 19.55
C ASP A 167 -12.70 10.74 19.24
N GLY A 168 -13.05 10.70 17.93
CA GLY A 168 -14.43 10.76 17.45
C GLY A 168 -15.10 12.13 17.58
N SER A 169 -14.36 13.18 17.92
CA SER A 169 -14.93 14.49 18.24
C SER A 169 -15.23 15.37 17.02
N SER A 170 -14.50 15.18 15.93
CA SER A 170 -14.67 15.96 14.70
C SER A 170 -14.26 15.13 13.47
N PRO A 171 -14.64 15.57 12.26
CA PRO A 171 -14.13 14.91 11.06
C PRO A 171 -12.63 15.10 10.95
N TYR A 172 -11.95 14.01 10.54
CA TYR A 172 -10.55 14.03 10.14
C TYR A 172 -10.49 14.00 8.62
N TYR A 173 -9.57 14.75 8.04
CA TYR A 173 -9.40 14.87 6.60
C TYR A 173 -8.09 14.22 6.19
N TYR A 174 -8.16 13.27 5.26
CA TYR A 174 -7.01 12.67 4.60
C TYR A 174 -6.97 13.10 3.16
N TYR A 175 -5.80 13.47 2.66
CA TYR A 175 -5.56 13.75 1.25
C TYR A 175 -4.15 13.35 0.83
N ILE A 176 -3.97 13.19 -0.47
CA ILE A 176 -2.70 12.83 -1.10
C ILE A 176 -2.18 14.07 -1.83
N HIS A 177 -0.92 14.39 -1.59
CA HIS A 177 -0.19 15.43 -2.31
C HIS A 177 0.84 14.79 -3.24
N ARG A 178 0.90 15.23 -4.50
CA ARG A 178 1.96 14.82 -5.43
C ARG A 178 3.19 15.71 -5.23
N TYR A 179 4.14 15.25 -4.46
CA TYR A 179 5.33 16.03 -4.10
C TYR A 179 6.35 16.09 -5.24
N ALA A 180 6.76 14.95 -5.81
CA ALA A 180 7.81 14.92 -6.81
C ALA A 180 7.68 13.76 -7.80
N GLY A 181 8.31 13.92 -8.94
CA GLY A 181 8.36 12.93 -10.01
C GLY A 181 7.50 13.30 -11.22
N SER A 182 7.58 12.49 -12.25
CA SER A 182 6.75 12.60 -13.45
C SER A 182 5.40 11.91 -13.25
N GLY A 183 4.43 12.20 -14.09
CA GLY A 183 3.07 11.66 -14.00
C GLY A 183 2.13 12.54 -13.19
N SER A 184 0.87 12.14 -13.10
CA SER A 184 -0.18 12.81 -12.33
C SER A 184 -0.73 11.85 -11.28
N LEU A 185 -1.55 12.35 -10.36
CA LEU A 185 -2.30 11.48 -9.45
C LEU A 185 -3.18 10.48 -10.21
N ALA A 186 -3.83 10.92 -11.29
CA ALA A 186 -4.70 10.07 -12.10
C ALA A 186 -3.97 8.89 -12.76
N THR A 187 -2.66 9.01 -13.01
CA THR A 187 -1.83 7.95 -13.61
C THR A 187 -1.01 7.17 -12.59
N SER A 188 -1.14 7.50 -11.31
CA SER A 188 -0.32 6.94 -10.23
C SER A 188 -0.73 5.52 -9.82
N GLU A 189 -1.95 5.09 -10.16
CA GLU A 189 -2.57 3.87 -9.62
C GLU A 189 -2.64 3.87 -8.09
N ALA A 190 -2.65 5.07 -7.48
CA ALA A 190 -2.62 5.20 -6.04
C ALA A 190 -3.87 4.59 -5.39
N GLN A 191 -3.62 3.84 -4.34
CA GLN A 191 -4.63 3.19 -3.54
C GLN A 191 -4.42 3.49 -2.06
N VAL A 192 -5.48 3.92 -1.38
CA VAL A 192 -5.51 4.11 0.07
C VAL A 192 -6.32 3.01 0.71
N ARG A 193 -5.74 2.34 1.69
CA ARG A 193 -6.45 1.38 2.56
C ARG A 193 -6.51 1.92 3.97
N ILE A 194 -7.70 1.89 4.55
CA ILE A 194 -7.93 2.36 5.92
C ILE A 194 -8.35 1.17 6.78
N TYR A 195 -7.61 0.96 7.85
CA TYR A 195 -7.91 -0.06 8.86
C TYR A 195 -8.29 0.62 10.17
N GLN A 196 -9.23 0.01 10.89
CA GLN A 196 -9.51 0.30 12.30
C GLN A 196 -9.23 -0.98 13.10
N GLY A 197 -8.24 -0.93 13.97
CA GLY A 197 -7.71 -2.14 14.56
C GLY A 197 -7.26 -3.13 13.48
N SER A 198 -7.84 -4.33 13.44
CA SER A 198 -7.58 -5.34 12.43
C SER A 198 -8.57 -5.34 11.26
N ALA A 199 -9.59 -4.50 11.29
CA ALA A 199 -10.63 -4.45 10.26
C ALA A 199 -10.29 -3.49 9.13
N LEU A 200 -10.30 -3.96 7.87
CA LEU A 200 -10.27 -3.08 6.70
C LEU A 200 -11.64 -2.41 6.57
N ILE A 201 -11.69 -1.08 6.77
CA ILE A 201 -12.93 -0.31 6.73
C ILE A 201 -13.14 0.44 5.42
N GLY A 202 -12.08 0.60 4.61
CA GLY A 202 -12.19 1.23 3.30
C GLY A 202 -11.00 1.00 2.41
N THR A 203 -11.26 0.95 1.09
CA THR A 203 -10.26 0.99 0.04
C THR A 203 -10.69 2.03 -0.98
N PHE A 204 -9.81 2.97 -1.27
CA PHE A 204 -10.05 4.07 -2.19
C PHE A 204 -8.97 4.08 -3.26
N ASN A 205 -9.36 4.17 -4.52
CA ASN A 205 -8.45 4.30 -5.65
C ASN A 205 -8.55 5.72 -6.18
N VAL A 206 -7.41 6.29 -6.59
CA VAL A 206 -7.43 7.57 -7.29
C VAL A 206 -8.14 7.40 -8.64
N PRO A 207 -9.13 8.26 -8.97
CA PRO A 207 -9.80 8.21 -10.27
C PRO A 207 -8.82 8.43 -11.42
N SER A 208 -8.96 7.63 -12.49
CA SER A 208 -8.11 7.72 -13.67
C SER A 208 -8.52 8.83 -14.66
N ASP A 209 -9.67 9.50 -14.42
CA ASP A 209 -10.33 10.44 -15.34
C ASP A 209 -10.25 11.91 -14.91
N GLY A 210 -9.47 12.21 -13.88
CA GLY A 210 -9.33 13.55 -13.36
C GLY A 210 -7.88 13.91 -13.05
N ASP A 211 -7.34 14.92 -13.73
CA ASP A 211 -6.22 15.68 -13.21
C ASP A 211 -6.77 16.63 -12.14
N THR A 212 -6.95 16.10 -10.95
CA THR A 212 -7.25 16.94 -9.80
C THR A 212 -5.92 17.47 -9.28
N ASN A 213 -5.32 18.38 -10.03
CA ASN A 213 -4.36 19.31 -9.49
C ASN A 213 -5.10 20.17 -8.46
N LEU A 214 -5.21 19.68 -7.26
CA LEU A 214 -5.40 20.50 -6.09
C LEU A 214 -3.99 20.94 -5.69
N ASP A 215 -3.56 22.07 -6.24
CA ASP A 215 -2.42 22.84 -5.76
C ASP A 215 -2.70 23.37 -4.35
#